data_bad7dff58249a91ff8f79eeb592d9965
#
_entry.id   bad7dff58249a91ff8f79eeb592d9965
#
_cell.length_a   1.000
_cell.length_b   1.000
_cell.length_c   1.000
_cell.angle_alpha   90.00
_cell.angle_beta   90.00
_cell.angle_gamma   90.00
#
_symmetry.space_group_name_H-M   'P 1'
#
loop_
_entity.id
_entity.type
_entity.pdbx_description
1 polymer ?
#
loop_
_entity_poly.entity_id
_entity_poly.type
_entity_poly.pdbx_seq_one_letter_code
_entity_poly.pdbx_strand_id
1 'polypeptide(L)'
;MWKESNNFINQYYLLDSSICDDLITLFKNFKNKSAGKTDRGVDKTIKDSTDCNLYIKDIENSVVLQSYFKELNEMVKKYKTRYIFCDKNHAEWGLEESFNIQKYKPTQAFHSWHSEISNSINSKRHL
;
A
#
# COMPACT_ATOMS: atom_id res chain seq x y z
N MET A 1 2.90 14.67 24.67
CA MET A 1 3.20 15.63 23.59
C MET A 1 4.22 14.98 22.66
N TRP A 2 3.79 14.50 21.51
CA TRP A 2 4.68 13.89 20.51
C TRP A 2 5.51 15.02 19.90
N LYS A 3 6.84 14.96 20.04
CA LYS A 3 7.72 15.90 19.34
C LYS A 3 7.50 15.71 17.84
N GLU A 4 7.20 16.77 17.13
CA GLU A 4 7.16 16.78 15.67
C GLU A 4 8.51 16.28 15.14
N SER A 5 8.50 15.07 14.58
CA SER A 5 9.71 14.52 14.00
C SER A 5 9.86 15.05 12.57
N ASN A 6 10.98 15.66 12.26
CA ASN A 6 11.35 16.09 10.90
C ASN A 6 11.98 14.94 10.09
N ASN A 7 11.55 13.70 10.34
CA ASN A 7 12.16 12.50 9.76
C ASN A 7 11.41 11.93 8.56
N PHE A 8 10.52 12.72 7.95
CA PHE A 8 9.69 12.30 6.82
C PHE A 8 8.72 11.14 7.13
N ILE A 9 8.47 10.87 8.41
CA ILE A 9 7.49 9.89 8.86
C ILE A 9 6.29 10.63 9.44
N ASN A 10 5.08 10.24 9.01
CA ASN A 10 3.86 10.76 9.59
C ASN A 10 2.82 9.65 9.74
N GLN A 11 1.83 9.87 10.57
CA GLN A 11 0.77 8.92 10.85
C GLN A 11 -0.58 9.61 10.64
N TYR A 12 -1.47 8.91 9.96
CA TYR A 12 -2.83 9.36 9.72
C TYR A 12 -3.81 8.23 10.05
N TYR A 13 -5.04 8.62 10.35
CA TYR A 13 -6.13 7.69 10.60
C TYR A 13 -7.20 7.88 9.54
N LEU A 14 -7.83 6.79 9.14
CA LEU A 14 -9.04 6.84 8.32
C LEU A 14 -10.13 7.56 9.09
N LEU A 15 -10.89 8.41 8.43
CA LEU A 15 -12.04 9.10 9.02
C LEU A 15 -13.18 8.11 9.28
N ASP A 16 -13.33 7.15 8.38
CA ASP A 16 -14.30 6.06 8.51
C ASP A 16 -13.56 4.71 8.64
N SER A 17 -13.50 4.20 9.87
CA SER A 17 -12.84 2.91 10.15
C SER A 17 -13.61 1.69 9.60
N SER A 18 -14.89 1.83 9.23
CA SER A 18 -15.65 0.73 8.63
C SER A 18 -15.06 0.28 7.28
N ILE A 19 -14.34 1.16 6.60
CA ILE A 19 -13.59 0.84 5.38
C ILE A 19 -12.64 -0.34 5.60
N CYS A 20 -12.06 -0.49 6.79
CA CYS A 20 -11.18 -1.61 7.10
C CYS A 20 -11.92 -2.95 7.06
N ASP A 21 -13.12 -3.02 7.64
CA ASP A 21 -13.96 -4.23 7.63
C ASP A 21 -14.44 -4.56 6.22
N ASP A 22 -14.76 -3.54 5.44
CA ASP A 22 -15.14 -3.68 4.05
C ASP A 22 -13.99 -4.21 3.18
N LEU A 23 -12.76 -3.72 3.38
CA LEU A 23 -11.57 -4.24 2.71
C LEU A 23 -11.28 -5.70 3.09
N ILE A 24 -11.47 -6.07 4.36
CA ILE A 24 -11.36 -7.46 4.82
C ILE A 24 -12.40 -8.34 4.12
N THR A 25 -13.62 -7.84 3.99
CA THR A 25 -14.72 -8.54 3.31
C THR A 25 -14.43 -8.69 1.81
N LEU A 26 -13.96 -7.63 1.17
CA LEU A 26 -13.51 -7.67 -0.23
C LEU A 26 -12.42 -8.72 -0.41
N PHE A 27 -11.40 -8.72 0.45
CA PHE A 27 -10.35 -9.73 0.42
C PHE A 27 -10.90 -11.16 0.58
N LYS A 28 -11.81 -11.38 1.54
CA LYS A 28 -12.42 -12.71 1.77
C LYS A 28 -13.12 -13.23 0.52
N ASN A 29 -13.84 -12.37 -0.17
CA ASN A 29 -14.66 -12.70 -1.33
C ASN A 29 -13.86 -12.75 -2.65
N PHE A 30 -12.64 -12.25 -2.67
CA PHE A 30 -11.81 -12.25 -3.86
C PHE A 30 -11.43 -13.68 -4.28
N LYS A 31 -11.76 -14.05 -5.52
CA LYS A 31 -11.61 -15.45 -5.98
C LYS A 31 -10.17 -15.82 -6.30
N ASN A 32 -9.40 -14.91 -6.89
CA ASN A 32 -8.08 -15.19 -7.46
C ASN A 32 -6.96 -14.78 -6.52
N LYS A 33 -6.96 -15.34 -5.30
CA LYS A 33 -5.85 -15.14 -4.36
C LYS A 33 -4.63 -15.98 -4.75
N SER A 34 -3.44 -15.46 -4.50
CA SER A 34 -2.18 -16.15 -4.76
C SER A 34 -1.29 -16.15 -3.52
N ALA A 35 -0.30 -17.04 -3.49
CA ALA A 35 0.78 -16.93 -2.52
C ALA A 35 1.58 -15.65 -2.77
N GLY A 36 2.03 -15.02 -1.69
CA GLY A 36 2.92 -13.87 -1.78
C GLY A 36 4.20 -14.20 -2.55
N LYS A 37 4.62 -13.29 -3.40
CA LYS A 37 5.83 -13.44 -4.20
C LYS A 37 6.66 -12.17 -4.20
N THR A 38 7.94 -12.33 -4.47
CA THR A 38 8.88 -11.26 -4.80
C THR A 38 9.19 -11.32 -6.30
N ASP A 39 10.04 -10.45 -6.79
CA ASP A 39 10.59 -10.49 -8.15
C ASP A 39 11.30 -11.82 -8.46
N ARG A 40 11.76 -12.57 -7.44
CA ARG A 40 12.37 -13.91 -7.57
C ARG A 40 11.35 -15.05 -7.55
N GLY A 41 10.06 -14.74 -7.45
CA GLY A 41 8.98 -15.73 -7.38
C GLY A 41 8.47 -15.99 -5.97
N VAL A 42 7.87 -17.16 -5.77
CA VAL A 42 7.31 -17.55 -4.47
C VAL A 42 8.38 -18.25 -3.64
N ASP A 43 8.75 -17.61 -2.52
CA ASP A 43 9.62 -18.19 -1.51
C ASP A 43 9.09 -17.80 -0.12
N LYS A 44 8.49 -18.75 0.57
CA LYS A 44 7.87 -18.51 1.89
C LYS A 44 8.88 -18.23 2.99
N THR A 45 10.15 -18.53 2.80
CA THR A 45 11.22 -18.16 3.74
C THR A 45 11.53 -16.66 3.67
N ILE A 46 11.19 -16.03 2.56
CA ILE A 46 11.34 -14.59 2.34
C ILE A 46 10.01 -13.87 2.59
N LYS A 47 8.94 -14.30 1.92
CA LYS A 47 7.61 -13.69 2.02
C LYS A 47 6.53 -14.78 2.13
N ASP A 48 5.92 -14.90 3.28
CA ASP A 48 4.79 -15.79 3.50
C ASP A 48 3.52 -14.97 3.73
N SER A 49 2.72 -14.82 2.69
CA SER A 49 1.44 -14.12 2.71
C SER A 49 0.45 -14.74 1.73
N THR A 50 -0.80 -14.31 1.82
CA THR A 50 -1.80 -14.54 0.78
C THR A 50 -2.17 -13.18 0.19
N ASP A 51 -1.98 -13.03 -1.10
CA ASP A 51 -2.11 -11.77 -1.82
C ASP A 51 -3.33 -11.75 -2.74
N CYS A 52 -4.01 -10.63 -2.76
CA CYS A 52 -5.04 -10.25 -3.69
C CYS A 52 -4.48 -9.16 -4.59
N ASN A 53 -4.14 -9.50 -5.83
CA ASN A 53 -3.62 -8.54 -6.80
C ASN A 53 -4.79 -7.80 -7.45
N LEU A 54 -4.75 -6.49 -7.40
CA LEU A 54 -5.75 -5.56 -7.89
C LEU A 54 -5.12 -4.56 -8.84
N TYR A 55 -5.93 -4.02 -9.73
CA TYR A 55 -5.53 -3.05 -10.74
C TYR A 55 -6.33 -1.76 -10.58
N ILE A 56 -5.86 -0.67 -11.18
CA ILE A 56 -6.58 0.63 -11.16
C ILE A 56 -8.03 0.48 -11.62
N LYS A 57 -8.29 -0.34 -12.66
CA LYS A 57 -9.64 -0.63 -13.14
C LYS A 57 -10.57 -1.25 -12.07
N ASP A 58 -10.01 -1.94 -11.07
CA ASP A 58 -10.81 -2.55 -10.00
C ASP A 58 -11.33 -1.48 -9.04
N ILE A 59 -10.64 -0.33 -8.93
CA ILE A 59 -11.09 0.82 -8.14
C ILE A 59 -12.40 1.37 -8.73
N GLU A 60 -12.48 1.50 -10.05
CA GLU A 60 -13.67 2.04 -10.74
C GLU A 60 -14.92 1.19 -10.49
N ASN A 61 -14.73 -0.12 -10.26
CA ASN A 61 -15.79 -1.09 -10.07
C ASN A 61 -16.06 -1.45 -8.59
N SER A 62 -15.40 -0.80 -7.64
CA SER A 62 -15.52 -1.11 -6.21
C SER A 62 -15.69 0.14 -5.35
N VAL A 63 -16.87 0.31 -4.78
CA VAL A 63 -17.15 1.42 -3.84
C VAL A 63 -16.19 1.40 -2.65
N VAL A 64 -15.83 0.22 -2.16
CA VAL A 64 -14.87 0.04 -1.06
C VAL A 64 -13.49 0.60 -1.41
N LEU A 65 -12.98 0.23 -2.59
CA LEU A 65 -11.69 0.73 -3.06
C LEU A 65 -11.74 2.23 -3.34
N GLN A 66 -12.82 2.74 -3.92
CA GLN A 66 -13.02 4.18 -4.13
C GLN A 66 -12.97 4.95 -2.80
N SER A 67 -13.67 4.45 -1.78
CA SER A 67 -13.68 5.06 -0.44
C SER A 67 -12.28 5.07 0.18
N TYR A 68 -11.58 3.95 0.13
CA TYR A 68 -10.22 3.84 0.65
C TYR A 68 -9.26 4.79 -0.06
N PHE A 69 -9.25 4.78 -1.40
CA PHE A 69 -8.33 5.63 -2.17
C PHE A 69 -8.66 7.11 -2.07
N LYS A 70 -9.93 7.47 -1.87
CA LYS A 70 -10.31 8.85 -1.57
C LYS A 70 -9.64 9.35 -0.29
N GLU A 71 -9.71 8.57 0.80
CA GLU A 71 -9.06 8.94 2.07
C GLU A 71 -7.54 8.91 1.96
N LEU A 72 -6.98 7.91 1.29
CA LEU A 72 -5.54 7.82 1.04
C LEU A 72 -5.02 9.05 0.30
N ASN A 73 -5.72 9.51 -0.73
CA ASN A 73 -5.35 10.71 -1.47
C ASN A 73 -5.34 11.97 -0.58
N GLU A 74 -6.31 12.10 0.33
CA GLU A 74 -6.32 13.21 1.29
C GLU A 74 -5.12 13.14 2.27
N MET A 75 -4.74 11.93 2.70
CA MET A 75 -3.56 11.74 3.53
C MET A 75 -2.27 12.09 2.78
N VAL A 76 -2.14 11.66 1.51
CA VAL A 76 -1.00 11.99 0.65
C VAL A 76 -0.91 13.51 0.45
N LYS A 77 -2.02 14.21 0.22
CA LYS A 77 -2.03 15.69 0.13
C LYS A 77 -1.50 16.34 1.41
N LYS A 78 -1.96 15.87 2.57
CA LYS A 78 -1.47 16.36 3.88
C LYS A 78 0.02 16.10 4.06
N TYR A 79 0.49 14.92 3.66
CA TYR A 79 1.90 14.54 3.70
C TYR A 79 2.75 15.47 2.80
N LYS A 80 2.34 15.68 1.56
CA LYS A 80 3.01 16.58 0.60
C LYS A 80 3.06 18.02 1.11
N THR A 81 1.99 18.50 1.72
CA THR A 81 1.95 19.84 2.32
C THR A 81 2.94 19.98 3.48
N ARG A 82 3.09 18.93 4.29
CA ARG A 82 4.04 18.93 5.41
C ARG A 82 5.49 18.80 4.96
N TYR A 83 5.74 17.97 3.96
CA TYR A 83 7.07 17.66 3.44
C TYR A 83 7.22 18.14 1.99
N ILE A 84 7.19 19.45 1.82
CA ILE A 84 7.23 20.12 0.50
C ILE A 84 8.42 19.66 -0.36
N PHE A 85 9.54 19.31 0.27
CA PHE A 85 10.71 18.80 -0.44
C PHE A 85 10.40 17.52 -1.22
N CYS A 86 9.64 16.60 -0.65
CA CYS A 86 9.24 15.36 -1.32
C CYS A 86 8.39 15.62 -2.56
N ASP A 87 7.52 16.65 -2.51
CA ASP A 87 6.64 16.99 -3.62
C ASP A 87 7.36 17.71 -4.76
N LYS A 88 8.23 18.68 -4.42
CA LYS A 88 8.87 19.56 -5.41
C LYS A 88 10.02 18.92 -6.18
N ASN A 89 10.67 17.91 -5.60
CA ASN A 89 11.91 17.34 -6.15
C ASN A 89 11.73 15.96 -6.78
N HIS A 90 10.50 15.48 -6.87
CA HIS A 90 10.18 14.16 -7.44
C HIS A 90 9.10 14.28 -8.52
N ALA A 91 8.95 13.20 -9.30
CA ALA A 91 7.85 13.06 -10.23
C ALA A 91 6.50 13.13 -9.51
N GLU A 92 5.43 13.36 -10.27
CA GLU A 92 4.07 13.34 -9.72
C GLU A 92 3.79 12.04 -8.96
N TRP A 93 3.12 12.17 -7.82
CA TRP A 93 2.71 11.05 -7.01
C TRP A 93 1.46 10.41 -7.61
N GLY A 94 1.48 9.13 -7.77
CA GLY A 94 0.35 8.38 -8.29
C GLY A 94 0.45 6.91 -7.94
N LEU A 95 -0.63 6.20 -8.18
CA LEU A 95 -0.65 4.74 -8.12
C LEU A 95 -0.03 4.16 -9.37
N GLU A 96 0.73 3.08 -9.21
CA GLU A 96 1.08 2.20 -10.32
C GLU A 96 -0.15 1.46 -10.84
N GLU A 97 -0.02 0.75 -11.97
CA GLU A 97 -1.12 0.00 -12.58
C GLU A 97 -1.74 -1.05 -11.65
N SER A 98 -0.98 -1.54 -10.68
CA SER A 98 -1.40 -2.60 -9.77
C SER A 98 -1.02 -2.30 -8.32
N PHE A 99 -1.80 -2.86 -7.41
CA PHE A 99 -1.57 -2.83 -5.98
C PHE A 99 -2.07 -4.12 -5.34
N ASN A 100 -1.68 -4.38 -4.09
CA ASN A 100 -2.01 -5.62 -3.41
C ASN A 100 -2.71 -5.37 -2.08
N ILE A 101 -3.73 -6.19 -1.78
CA ILE A 101 -4.14 -6.43 -0.40
C ILE A 101 -3.48 -7.73 0.05
N GLN A 102 -2.67 -7.66 1.10
CA GLN A 102 -1.88 -8.77 1.59
C GLN A 102 -2.39 -9.21 2.97
N LYS A 103 -2.60 -10.50 3.13
CA LYS A 103 -2.99 -11.08 4.41
C LYS A 103 -1.84 -11.93 4.96
N TYR A 104 -1.46 -11.63 6.18
CA TYR A 104 -0.54 -12.43 6.98
C TYR A 104 -1.31 -13.07 8.13
N LYS A 105 -1.17 -14.38 8.30
CA LYS A 105 -1.64 -15.11 9.49
C LYS A 105 -0.61 -14.98 10.61
N PRO A 106 -0.95 -15.30 11.86
CA PRO A 106 0.06 -15.42 12.92
C PRO A 106 1.24 -16.27 12.44
N THR A 107 2.46 -15.83 12.71
CA THR A 107 3.75 -16.40 12.29
C THR A 107 4.15 -16.15 10.83
N GLN A 108 3.26 -15.69 9.97
CA GLN A 108 3.60 -15.28 8.61
C GLN A 108 4.13 -13.84 8.60
N ALA A 109 5.09 -13.55 7.73
CA ALA A 109 5.69 -12.23 7.59
C ALA A 109 6.40 -12.07 6.24
N PHE A 110 6.86 -10.86 5.99
CA PHE A 110 7.98 -10.61 5.10
C PHE A 110 9.25 -10.70 5.96
N HIS A 111 9.98 -11.81 5.83
CA HIS A 111 11.07 -12.18 6.74
C HIS A 111 12.41 -11.52 6.43
N SER A 112 12.52 -10.85 5.28
CA SER A 112 13.77 -10.22 4.84
C SER A 112 13.66 -8.70 4.83
N TRP A 113 14.73 -8.02 5.21
CA TRP A 113 14.88 -6.60 4.94
C TRP A 113 14.84 -6.35 3.44
N HIS A 114 14.06 -5.38 3.01
CA HIS A 114 13.88 -5.05 1.61
C HIS A 114 13.66 -3.55 1.40
N SER A 115 13.80 -3.12 0.17
CA SER A 115 13.46 -1.79 -0.30
C SER A 115 12.38 -1.90 -1.37
N GLU A 116 11.46 -0.97 -1.40
CA GLU A 116 10.45 -0.87 -2.48
C GLU A 116 11.09 -0.49 -3.84
N ILE A 117 12.30 0.06 -3.82
CA ILE A 117 13.09 0.37 -5.00
C ILE A 117 14.06 -0.80 -5.24
N SER A 118 13.57 -1.86 -5.86
CA SER A 118 14.34 -3.09 -6.05
C SER A 118 15.01 -3.22 -7.43
N ASN A 119 14.57 -2.42 -8.41
CA ASN A 119 15.09 -2.47 -9.79
C ASN A 119 14.83 -1.15 -10.54
N SER A 120 15.29 -1.06 -11.78
CA SER A 120 15.11 0.12 -12.63
C SER A 120 13.65 0.44 -12.95
N ILE A 121 12.77 -0.55 -12.95
CA ILE A 121 11.34 -0.37 -13.21
C ILE A 121 10.68 0.35 -12.02
N ASN A 122 11.10 0.03 -10.79
CA ASN A 122 10.57 0.60 -9.57
C ASN A 122 11.38 1.78 -9.03
N SER A 123 12.26 2.35 -9.84
CA SER A 123 13.17 3.43 -9.39
C SER A 123 12.45 4.72 -8.96
N LYS A 124 11.17 4.87 -9.30
CA LYS A 124 10.34 6.04 -8.96
C LYS A 124 9.40 5.80 -7.78
N ARG A 125 9.43 4.63 -7.13
CA ARG A 125 8.64 4.39 -5.92
C ARG A 125 9.18 5.21 -4.76
N HIS A 126 8.27 5.85 -4.03
CA HIS A 126 8.59 6.71 -2.87
C HIS A 126 8.01 6.18 -1.56
N LEU A 127 6.99 5.33 -1.62
CA LEU A 127 6.28 4.77 -0.47
C LEU A 127 6.06 3.28 -0.64
#